data_66aa58a9d7b6579e12fbbbd41e11fca9
#
_entry.id   66aa58a9d7b6579e12fbbbd41e11fca9
#
_cell.length_a   1.000
_cell.length_b   1.000
_cell.length_c   1.000
_cell.angle_alpha   90.00
_cell.angle_beta   90.00
_cell.angle_gamma   90.00
#
_symmetry.space_group_name_H-M   'P 1'
#
loop_
_entity.id
_entity.type
_entity.pdbx_description
1 polymer ?
#
loop_
_entity_poly.entity_id
_entity_poly.type
_entity_poly.pdbx_seq_one_letter_code
_entity_poly.pdbx_strand_id
1 'polypeptide(L)'
;KTDPRLEGSKYGISFSHLQTKHWFDEYHEYEHGAPSVADYDGVSYAHFFSSGNFGTAMSGMHHANGLLAHRHHSSTCGHSHKRDLKFKDASHPNGVIGLVAGCYKGAAEGWAGQANKEWWSGVVVKRELSGGMYEPQFVSMATLKEMYGKA
;
A
#
# COMPACT_ATOMS: atom_id res chain seq x y z
N LYS A 1 -16.71 5.35 -0.20
CA LYS A 1 -18.09 5.89 -0.34
C LYS A 1 -17.99 7.38 -0.13
N THR A 2 -18.39 8.17 -1.12
CA THR A 2 -18.55 9.62 -0.99
C THR A 2 -19.61 9.89 0.10
N ASP A 3 -19.38 10.86 0.95
CA ASP A 3 -20.39 11.27 1.93
C ASP A 3 -21.63 11.73 1.15
N PRO A 4 -22.80 11.10 1.36
CA PRO A 4 -24.03 11.46 0.61
C PRO A 4 -24.41 12.93 0.75
N ARG A 5 -23.95 13.62 1.80
CA ARG A 5 -24.16 15.05 2.02
C ARG A 5 -23.35 15.94 1.07
N LEU A 6 -22.30 15.40 0.48
CA LEU A 6 -21.43 16.09 -0.49
C LEU A 6 -21.79 15.72 -1.94
N GLU A 7 -22.54 14.63 -2.12
CA GLU A 7 -22.96 14.16 -3.43
C GLU A 7 -23.99 15.12 -4.03
N GLY A 8 -23.64 15.75 -5.15
CA GLY A 8 -24.48 16.74 -5.81
C GLY A 8 -24.45 18.16 -5.23
N SER A 9 -23.65 18.42 -4.18
CA SER A 9 -23.48 19.79 -3.69
C SER A 9 -22.64 20.62 -4.65
N LYS A 10 -22.97 21.90 -4.83
CA LYS A 10 -22.21 22.87 -5.65
C LYS A 10 -20.73 22.98 -5.22
N TYR A 11 -20.42 22.59 -4.00
CA TYR A 11 -19.09 22.71 -3.36
C TYR A 11 -18.50 21.36 -2.97
N GLY A 12 -19.18 20.23 -3.26
CA GLY A 12 -18.70 18.90 -2.98
C GLY A 12 -17.64 18.44 -3.97
N ILE A 13 -16.57 17.80 -3.46
CA ILE A 13 -15.60 17.11 -4.32
C ILE A 13 -16.22 15.76 -4.70
N SER A 14 -16.50 15.57 -5.99
CA SER A 14 -16.90 14.28 -6.54
C SER A 14 -15.70 13.54 -7.11
N PHE A 15 -15.85 12.23 -7.35
CA PHE A 15 -14.79 11.41 -7.95
C PHE A 15 -14.32 11.97 -9.31
N SER A 16 -15.23 12.58 -10.09
CA SER A 16 -14.89 13.22 -11.37
C SER A 16 -13.89 14.37 -11.24
N HIS A 17 -13.88 15.08 -10.09
CA HIS A 17 -12.93 16.16 -9.84
C HIS A 17 -11.50 15.67 -9.60
N LEU A 18 -11.32 14.41 -9.21
CA LEU A 18 -9.99 13.81 -9.01
C LEU A 18 -9.27 13.55 -10.32
N GLN A 19 -10.00 13.52 -11.45
CA GLN A 19 -9.44 13.28 -12.79
C GLN A 19 -8.49 12.06 -12.84
N THR A 20 -8.84 10.98 -12.18
CA THR A 20 -7.96 9.81 -12.00
C THR A 20 -7.40 9.29 -13.31
N LYS A 21 -8.21 9.28 -14.38
CA LYS A 21 -7.77 8.87 -15.73
C LYS A 21 -6.73 9.80 -16.38
N HIS A 22 -6.60 11.03 -15.88
CA HIS A 22 -5.56 11.97 -16.32
C HIS A 22 -4.20 11.66 -15.70
N TRP A 23 -4.21 11.17 -14.44
CA TRP A 23 -3.00 10.96 -13.66
C TRP A 23 -2.51 9.51 -13.65
N PHE A 24 -3.40 8.55 -13.95
CA PHE A 24 -3.13 7.12 -13.83
C PHE A 24 -3.60 6.38 -15.08
N ASP A 25 -2.77 5.51 -15.63
CA ASP A 25 -3.12 4.64 -16.76
C ASP A 25 -4.17 3.62 -16.35
N GLU A 26 -4.08 3.12 -15.11
CA GLU A 26 -5.03 2.19 -14.54
C GLU A 26 -5.52 2.64 -13.17
N TYR A 27 -6.77 2.39 -12.89
CA TYR A 27 -7.39 2.65 -11.61
C TYR A 27 -8.30 1.48 -11.22
N HIS A 28 -8.01 0.88 -10.06
CA HIS A 28 -8.73 -0.27 -9.53
C HIS A 28 -9.63 0.17 -8.38
N GLU A 29 -10.94 0.11 -8.60
CA GLU A 29 -11.94 0.48 -7.60
C GLU A 29 -12.11 -0.64 -6.55
N TYR A 30 -12.67 -0.26 -5.40
CA TYR A 30 -13.15 -1.23 -4.42
C TYR A 30 -14.37 -1.97 -4.97
N GLU A 31 -14.37 -3.29 -4.82
CA GLU A 31 -15.48 -4.15 -5.17
C GLU A 31 -16.13 -4.70 -3.90
N HIS A 32 -17.45 -4.48 -3.75
CA HIS A 32 -18.22 -4.96 -2.58
C HIS A 32 -17.61 -4.59 -1.21
N GLY A 33 -16.91 -3.46 -1.14
CA GLY A 33 -16.28 -2.98 0.10
C GLY A 33 -14.87 -3.52 0.38
N ALA A 34 -14.33 -4.37 -0.50
CA ALA A 34 -12.94 -4.83 -0.47
C ALA A 34 -12.10 -4.14 -1.54
N PRO A 35 -10.81 -3.88 -1.31
CA PRO A 35 -9.93 -3.36 -2.34
C PRO A 35 -9.73 -4.41 -3.44
N SER A 36 -9.79 -3.95 -4.68
CA SER A 36 -9.37 -4.77 -5.83
C SER A 36 -7.89 -5.12 -5.73
N VAL A 37 -7.52 -6.24 -6.32
CA VAL A 37 -6.14 -6.71 -6.40
C VAL A 37 -5.65 -6.52 -7.83
N ALA A 38 -4.52 -5.86 -7.99
CA ALA A 38 -3.82 -5.74 -9.25
C ALA A 38 -2.55 -6.61 -9.24
N ASP A 39 -2.27 -7.31 -10.33
CA ASP A 39 -1.09 -8.17 -10.45
C ASP A 39 -0.16 -7.64 -11.53
N TYR A 40 1.09 -7.32 -11.16
CA TYR A 40 2.12 -6.87 -12.09
C TYR A 40 3.40 -7.65 -11.85
N ASP A 41 3.94 -8.24 -12.91
CA ASP A 41 5.21 -8.98 -12.91
C ASP A 41 5.34 -10.01 -11.77
N GLY A 42 4.24 -10.70 -11.43
CA GLY A 42 4.20 -11.73 -10.39
C GLY A 42 4.08 -11.18 -8.96
N VAL A 43 3.78 -9.89 -8.79
CA VAL A 43 3.47 -9.28 -7.49
C VAL A 43 2.02 -8.83 -7.47
N SER A 44 1.27 -9.25 -6.44
CA SER A 44 -0.08 -8.74 -6.18
C SER A 44 -0.04 -7.45 -5.35
N TYR A 45 -0.83 -6.48 -5.74
CA TYR A 45 -0.97 -5.18 -5.08
C TYR A 45 -2.40 -4.96 -4.64
N ALA A 46 -2.59 -4.52 -3.41
CA ALA A 46 -3.88 -4.08 -2.91
C ALA A 46 -3.69 -3.02 -1.82
N HIS A 47 -4.71 -2.24 -1.52
CA HIS A 47 -4.68 -1.36 -0.35
C HIS A 47 -4.47 -2.16 0.93
N PHE A 48 -5.23 -3.26 1.08
CA PHE A 48 -5.00 -4.33 2.05
C PHE A 48 -5.46 -5.66 1.47
N PHE A 49 -4.97 -6.76 2.03
CA PHE A 49 -5.51 -8.10 1.78
C PHE A 49 -6.37 -8.51 2.97
N SER A 50 -7.48 -9.14 2.69
CA SER A 50 -8.39 -9.64 3.72
C SER A 50 -7.89 -10.94 4.33
N SER A 51 -8.16 -11.15 5.62
CA SER A 51 -7.97 -12.40 6.32
C SER A 51 -9.32 -12.96 6.79
N GLY A 52 -9.44 -14.30 6.76
CA GLY A 52 -10.64 -14.99 7.19
C GLY A 52 -11.88 -14.70 6.34
N ASN A 53 -13.03 -15.20 6.80
CA ASN A 53 -14.29 -15.15 6.06
C ASN A 53 -15.02 -13.80 6.14
N PHE A 54 -14.58 -12.91 7.02
CA PHE A 54 -15.27 -11.64 7.28
C PHE A 54 -14.65 -10.43 6.56
N GLY A 55 -13.66 -10.65 5.69
CA GLY A 55 -13.05 -9.57 4.92
C GLY A 55 -12.23 -8.57 5.75
N THR A 56 -11.85 -8.92 6.99
CA THR A 56 -11.05 -8.06 7.86
C THR A 56 -9.67 -7.84 7.26
N ALA A 57 -9.22 -6.59 7.23
CA ALA A 57 -7.88 -6.26 6.75
C ALA A 57 -6.80 -6.99 7.56
N MET A 58 -5.87 -7.64 6.87
CA MET A 58 -4.69 -8.22 7.51
C MET A 58 -3.87 -7.12 8.18
N SER A 59 -3.39 -7.37 9.37
CA SER A 59 -2.62 -6.41 10.18
C SER A 59 -1.73 -7.14 11.17
N GLY A 60 -1.15 -6.41 12.11
CA GLY A 60 -0.34 -6.95 13.20
C GLY A 60 1.12 -6.51 13.14
N MET A 61 1.91 -7.02 14.09
CA MET A 61 3.34 -6.67 14.22
C MET A 61 4.17 -7.27 13.08
N HIS A 62 3.86 -8.48 12.68
CA HIS A 62 4.54 -9.22 11.61
C HIS A 62 3.63 -9.34 10.37
N HIS A 63 3.16 -8.21 9.87
CA HIS A 63 2.17 -8.16 8.80
C HIS A 63 2.68 -8.79 7.50
N ALA A 64 3.94 -8.53 7.10
CA ALA A 64 4.55 -9.12 5.91
C ALA A 64 4.65 -10.65 6.00
N ASN A 65 4.93 -11.19 7.18
CA ASN A 65 4.89 -12.65 7.39
C ASN A 65 3.47 -13.21 7.26
N GLY A 66 2.48 -12.48 7.76
CA GLY A 66 1.06 -12.83 7.57
C GLY A 66 0.68 -12.86 6.09
N LEU A 67 1.12 -11.88 5.28
CA LEU A 67 0.91 -11.90 3.83
C LEU A 67 1.43 -13.19 3.20
N LEU A 68 2.67 -13.57 3.49
CA LEU A 68 3.26 -14.80 2.95
C LEU A 68 2.53 -16.07 3.38
N ALA A 69 2.06 -16.12 4.64
CA ALA A 69 1.33 -17.26 5.16
C ALA A 69 -0.04 -17.47 4.49
N HIS A 70 -0.68 -16.39 4.05
CA HIS A 70 -2.04 -16.45 3.48
C HIS A 70 -2.07 -16.33 1.95
N ARG A 71 -1.11 -15.64 1.36
CA ARG A 71 -1.14 -15.36 -0.09
C ARG A 71 -0.32 -16.34 -0.92
N HIS A 72 0.74 -16.93 -0.33
CA HIS A 72 1.65 -17.89 -0.98
C HIS A 72 2.35 -17.39 -2.27
N HIS A 73 2.31 -16.10 -2.55
CA HIS A 73 3.03 -15.42 -3.63
C HIS A 73 3.40 -13.99 -3.23
N SER A 74 4.24 -13.34 -4.01
CA SER A 74 4.69 -11.98 -3.71
C SER A 74 3.52 -11.02 -3.65
N SER A 75 3.42 -10.28 -2.54
CA SER A 75 2.28 -9.41 -2.27
C SER A 75 2.72 -8.11 -1.59
N THR A 76 2.14 -7.00 -2.01
CA THR A 76 2.42 -5.67 -1.47
C THR A 76 1.13 -4.98 -1.06
N CYS A 77 1.10 -4.43 0.15
CA CYS A 77 -0.03 -3.63 0.61
C CYS A 77 0.41 -2.41 1.44
N GLY A 78 -0.53 -1.54 1.72
CA GLY A 78 -0.39 -0.39 2.61
C GLY A 78 -1.24 -0.52 3.86
N HIS A 79 -2.27 0.30 4.00
CA HIS A 79 -3.33 0.34 5.01
C HIS A 79 -2.86 0.52 6.47
N SER A 80 -2.02 -0.37 6.98
CA SER A 80 -1.53 -0.31 8.37
C SER A 80 -0.52 0.82 8.62
N HIS A 81 -0.05 1.48 7.57
CA HIS A 81 0.98 2.53 7.60
C HIS A 81 2.34 2.08 8.18
N LYS A 82 2.48 0.83 8.54
CA LYS A 82 3.73 0.24 9.01
C LYS A 82 4.63 -0.11 7.84
N ARG A 83 5.92 -0.21 8.10
CA ARG A 83 6.88 -0.80 7.16
C ARG A 83 7.24 -2.18 7.66
N ASP A 84 7.01 -3.19 6.83
CA ASP A 84 7.41 -4.56 7.14
C ASP A 84 7.79 -5.28 5.84
N LEU A 85 8.78 -6.15 5.92
CA LEU A 85 9.32 -6.86 4.77
C LEU A 85 9.72 -8.28 5.20
N LYS A 86 9.28 -9.26 4.44
CA LYS A 86 9.62 -10.66 4.65
C LYS A 86 9.90 -11.36 3.34
N PHE A 87 11.01 -12.08 3.29
CA PHE A 87 11.34 -13.00 2.22
C PHE A 87 11.07 -14.43 2.65
N LYS A 88 10.60 -15.25 1.70
CA LYS A 88 10.56 -16.71 1.81
C LYS A 88 11.27 -17.27 0.59
N ASP A 89 12.19 -18.23 0.82
CA ASP A 89 12.98 -18.88 -0.22
C ASP A 89 13.75 -17.85 -1.10
N ALA A 90 14.35 -16.84 -0.48
CA ALA A 90 14.93 -15.67 -1.15
C ALA A 90 16.04 -16.00 -2.17
N SER A 91 16.70 -17.15 -2.04
CA SER A 91 17.71 -17.64 -2.98
C SER A 91 17.15 -18.49 -4.11
N HIS A 92 15.84 -18.77 -4.10
CA HIS A 92 15.18 -19.60 -5.11
C HIS A 92 14.54 -18.72 -6.18
N PRO A 93 14.57 -19.11 -7.48
CA PRO A 93 13.91 -18.37 -8.55
C PRO A 93 12.39 -18.14 -8.33
N ASN A 94 11.76 -19.02 -7.57
CA ASN A 94 10.34 -18.93 -7.19
C ASN A 94 10.17 -18.41 -5.75
N GLY A 95 11.15 -17.70 -5.22
CA GLY A 95 11.03 -17.04 -3.92
C GLY A 95 9.87 -16.03 -3.92
N VAL A 96 9.36 -15.70 -2.73
CA VAL A 96 8.25 -14.76 -2.59
C VAL A 96 8.54 -13.69 -1.55
N ILE A 97 8.00 -12.51 -1.76
CA ILE A 97 8.20 -11.32 -0.93
C ILE A 97 6.86 -10.80 -0.40
N GLY A 98 6.73 -10.72 0.92
CA GLY A 98 5.68 -9.97 1.59
C GLY A 98 6.16 -8.57 1.90
N LEU A 99 5.48 -7.53 1.44
CA LEU A 99 5.83 -6.14 1.67
C LEU A 99 4.63 -5.35 2.19
N VAL A 100 4.83 -4.65 3.30
CA VAL A 100 3.95 -3.58 3.78
C VAL A 100 4.66 -2.26 3.57
N ALA A 101 4.12 -1.43 2.69
CA ALA A 101 4.85 -0.30 2.09
C ALA A 101 4.83 1.00 2.91
N GLY A 102 4.18 1.00 4.09
CA GLY A 102 4.04 2.23 4.87
C GLY A 102 2.97 3.17 4.33
N CYS A 103 3.21 4.47 4.46
CA CYS A 103 2.33 5.51 3.95
C CYS A 103 3.13 6.64 3.28
N TYR A 104 2.44 7.51 2.56
CA TYR A 104 3.02 8.71 1.98
C TYR A 104 2.42 9.94 2.67
N LYS A 105 2.95 10.26 3.87
CA LYS A 105 2.47 11.38 4.70
C LYS A 105 3.62 12.29 5.12
N GLY A 106 3.33 13.57 5.11
CA GLY A 106 4.33 14.60 5.48
C GLY A 106 4.39 14.91 6.97
N ALA A 107 3.35 14.56 7.74
CA ALA A 107 3.22 14.88 9.16
C ALA A 107 2.43 13.80 9.92
N ALA A 108 2.56 13.81 11.25
CA ALA A 108 1.74 12.98 12.14
C ALA A 108 0.28 13.40 12.11
N GLU A 109 -0.62 12.46 12.31
CA GLU A 109 -2.06 12.67 12.35
C GLU A 109 -2.55 12.73 13.81
N GLY A 110 -3.22 13.80 14.16
CA GLY A 110 -3.69 14.00 15.55
C GLY A 110 -4.62 12.88 16.06
N TRP A 111 -5.47 12.35 15.18
CA TRP A 111 -6.41 11.27 15.51
C TRP A 111 -5.73 9.91 15.76
N ALA A 112 -4.53 9.70 15.23
CA ALA A 112 -3.85 8.41 15.30
C ALA A 112 -3.09 8.17 16.61
N GLY A 113 -2.90 9.21 17.43
CA GLY A 113 -2.27 9.08 18.74
C GLY A 113 -0.95 8.29 18.70
N GLN A 114 -0.86 7.24 19.52
CA GLN A 114 0.33 6.41 19.65
C GLN A 114 0.67 5.63 18.34
N ALA A 115 -0.31 5.36 17.47
CA ALA A 115 -0.08 4.65 16.22
C ALA A 115 0.90 5.39 15.29
N ASN A 116 0.97 6.73 15.37
CA ASN A 116 1.95 7.53 14.62
C ASN A 116 3.41 7.08 14.84
N LYS A 117 3.74 6.54 16.01
CA LYS A 117 5.09 6.09 16.35
C LYS A 117 5.51 4.82 15.60
N GLU A 118 4.53 4.04 15.15
CA GLU A 118 4.76 2.80 14.41
C GLU A 118 4.71 3.01 12.89
N TRP A 119 4.24 4.18 12.45
CA TRP A 119 4.08 4.48 11.04
C TRP A 119 5.42 4.83 10.39
N TRP A 120 5.60 4.32 9.20
CA TRP A 120 6.72 4.70 8.36
C TRP A 120 6.21 5.46 7.14
N SER A 121 6.82 6.61 6.86
CA SER A 121 6.45 7.46 5.74
C SER A 121 7.57 7.52 4.70
N GLY A 122 7.23 7.28 3.46
CA GLY A 122 8.18 7.25 2.35
C GLY A 122 7.63 6.55 1.12
N VAL A 123 8.53 6.16 0.23
CA VAL A 123 8.25 5.38 -0.97
C VAL A 123 9.12 4.13 -1.01
N VAL A 124 8.63 3.10 -1.67
CA VAL A 124 9.40 1.88 -1.95
C VAL A 124 9.64 1.78 -3.45
N VAL A 125 10.90 1.71 -3.82
CA VAL A 125 11.32 1.42 -5.19
C VAL A 125 11.61 -0.07 -5.28
N LYS A 126 11.03 -0.75 -6.24
CA LYS A 126 11.33 -2.16 -6.55
C LYS A 126 12.23 -2.19 -7.77
N ARG A 127 13.45 -2.70 -7.58
CA ARG A 127 14.43 -2.84 -8.66
C ARG A 127 14.47 -4.29 -9.13
N GLU A 128 14.83 -4.49 -10.39
CA GLU A 128 15.05 -5.83 -10.96
C GLU A 128 13.83 -6.76 -10.77
N LEU A 129 12.63 -6.20 -10.89
CA LEU A 129 11.39 -6.96 -10.73
C LEU A 129 11.28 -8.02 -11.83
N SER A 130 11.23 -9.28 -11.41
CA SER A 130 11.07 -10.41 -12.31
C SER A 130 10.42 -11.59 -11.60
N GLY A 131 9.30 -12.07 -12.13
CA GLY A 131 8.62 -13.26 -11.59
C GLY A 131 8.21 -13.14 -10.12
N GLY A 132 7.95 -11.94 -9.64
CA GLY A 132 7.54 -11.68 -8.25
C GLY A 132 8.71 -11.42 -7.29
N MET A 133 9.96 -11.61 -7.72
CA MET A 133 11.15 -11.25 -6.95
C MET A 133 11.65 -9.86 -7.35
N TYR A 134 12.20 -9.10 -6.39
CA TYR A 134 12.74 -7.76 -6.62
C TYR A 134 13.67 -7.33 -5.48
N GLU A 135 14.48 -6.31 -5.75
CA GLU A 135 15.30 -5.63 -4.75
C GLU A 135 14.54 -4.42 -4.19
N PRO A 136 14.05 -4.44 -2.95
CA PRO A 136 13.31 -3.33 -2.36
C PRO A 136 14.26 -2.25 -1.83
N GLN A 137 14.07 -1.01 -2.29
CA GLN A 137 14.74 0.16 -1.75
C GLN A 137 13.72 1.06 -1.04
N PHE A 138 13.90 1.27 0.25
CA PHE A 138 13.07 2.17 1.05
C PHE A 138 13.69 3.57 1.06
N VAL A 139 12.92 4.56 0.61
CA VAL A 139 13.32 5.98 0.63
C VAL A 139 12.37 6.72 1.57
N SER A 140 12.89 7.18 2.71
CA SER A 140 12.06 7.85 3.73
C SER A 140 11.54 9.21 3.25
N MET A 141 10.44 9.67 3.82
CA MET A 141 9.91 11.02 3.57
C MET A 141 10.94 12.11 3.96
N ALA A 142 11.74 11.87 4.98
CA ALA A 142 12.81 12.80 5.37
C ALA A 142 13.85 12.94 4.24
N THR A 143 14.30 11.81 3.67
CA THR A 143 15.22 11.80 2.53
C THR A 143 14.61 12.46 1.30
N LEU A 144 13.33 12.19 1.01
CA LEU A 144 12.64 12.84 -0.12
C LEU A 144 12.55 14.36 0.06
N LYS A 145 12.25 14.83 1.26
CA LYS A 145 12.24 16.27 1.56
C LYS A 145 13.61 16.91 1.46
N GLU A 146 14.66 16.22 1.88
CA GLU A 146 16.04 16.71 1.74
C GLU A 146 16.45 16.83 0.27
N MET A 147 16.13 15.84 -0.55
CA MET A 147 16.53 15.79 -1.97
C MET A 147 15.69 16.70 -2.85
N TYR A 148 14.39 16.82 -2.59
CA TYR A 148 13.42 17.46 -3.51
C TYR A 148 12.58 18.57 -2.87
N GLY A 149 12.62 18.71 -1.55
CA GLY A 149 11.76 19.64 -0.80
C GLY A 149 12.25 21.08 -0.77
N LYS A 150 13.10 21.49 -1.70
CA LYS A 150 13.49 22.89 -1.85
C LYS A 150 12.33 23.65 -2.51
N ALA A 151 11.54 24.28 -1.66
CA ALA A 151 10.64 25.37 -2.06
C ALA A 151 11.40 26.68 -2.01
#